data_e163b49d844510f0b1ca3379f4fc2033
#
_entry.id   e163b49d844510f0b1ca3379f4fc2033
#
_cell.length_a   1.000
_cell.length_b   1.000
_cell.length_c   1.000
_cell.angle_alpha   90.00
_cell.angle_beta   90.00
_cell.angle_gamma   90.00
#
_symmetry.space_group_name_H-M   'P 1'
#
loop_
_entity.id
_entity.type
_entity.pdbx_description
1 polymer ?
#
loop_
_entity_poly.entity_id
_entity_poly.type
_entity_poly.pdbx_seq_one_letter_code
_entity_poly.pdbx_strand_id
1 'polypeptide(L)'
;MTTLPDRIDTFTKTIWFIMRQSYPLDVLYLNIPLKTMKGKTYNIQSDFLEQFEGFQTKVVINQCVKDYGPITKLAPSLSLENDPDTYIITFDDDIIPRRRLVETLRKKIIEHPGKCLGFSGGCKGHFPFFFQLIFDNTKDTYVDWIQGVHVVAYKRSFFTDLEHLVSFGDDTPLKEKLVFNDDHRISGYLASKNIPRMSIGHNIKDFLYKQKESQSDALSKRHASLIQEHYNIIKYFSEIGLYHLNSCVYRSVFFLSIIIFGSGIILFFLTRGHPVYIRFFLSLVIIIITGCCVRNKLALEVESSIT
;
A
#
# COMPACT_ATOMS: atom_id res chain seq x y z
N MET A 1 -5.16 -2.63 14.70
CA MET A 1 -6.31 -3.13 13.87
C MET A 1 -7.58 -2.38 14.21
N THR A 2 -8.56 -2.37 13.31
CA THR A 2 -9.94 -1.93 13.56
C THR A 2 -10.90 -2.85 12.80
N THR A 3 -12.20 -2.80 13.10
CA THR A 3 -13.24 -3.61 12.42
C THR A 3 -14.55 -2.86 12.37
N LEU A 4 -15.57 -3.46 11.75
CA LEU A 4 -16.95 -3.02 11.78
C LEU A 4 -17.77 -3.90 12.73
N PRO A 5 -18.89 -3.39 13.34
CA PRO A 5 -19.71 -4.16 14.26
C PRO A 5 -20.19 -5.50 13.69
N ASP A 6 -20.52 -5.53 12.40
CA ASP A 6 -21.04 -6.72 11.72
C ASP A 6 -19.94 -7.73 11.33
N ARG A 7 -18.66 -7.48 11.71
CA ARG A 7 -17.49 -8.30 11.36
C ARG A 7 -16.73 -8.85 12.57
N ILE A 8 -17.29 -8.83 13.76
CA ILE A 8 -16.59 -9.25 14.98
C ILE A 8 -16.10 -10.70 14.88
N ASP A 9 -16.87 -11.62 14.31
CA ASP A 9 -16.45 -13.02 14.14
C ASP A 9 -15.25 -13.16 13.18
N THR A 10 -15.29 -12.46 12.05
CA THR A 10 -14.18 -12.42 11.08
C THR A 10 -12.92 -11.82 11.70
N PHE A 11 -13.08 -10.74 12.45
CA PHE A 11 -12.05 -10.05 13.19
C PHE A 11 -11.40 -10.97 14.24
N THR A 12 -12.22 -11.67 15.04
CA THR A 12 -11.76 -12.65 16.03
C THR A 12 -10.88 -13.71 15.40
N LYS A 13 -11.30 -14.25 14.26
CA LYS A 13 -10.51 -15.23 13.50
C LYS A 13 -9.16 -14.66 13.04
N THR A 14 -9.13 -13.43 12.55
CA THR A 14 -7.87 -12.77 12.18
C THR A 14 -6.95 -12.64 13.39
N ILE A 15 -7.46 -12.21 14.55
CA ILE A 15 -6.68 -12.09 15.79
C ILE A 15 -6.03 -13.43 16.14
N TRP A 16 -6.78 -14.54 16.09
CA TRP A 16 -6.25 -15.87 16.36
C TRP A 16 -5.02 -16.24 15.52
N PHE A 17 -5.00 -15.85 14.24
CA PHE A 17 -3.84 -16.09 13.37
C PHE A 17 -2.68 -15.14 13.66
N ILE A 18 -2.94 -13.91 14.10
CA ILE A 18 -1.91 -12.98 14.54
C ILE A 18 -1.25 -13.48 15.82
N MET A 19 -2.02 -13.97 16.79
CA MET A 19 -1.49 -14.50 18.04
C MET A 19 -0.56 -15.72 17.85
N ARG A 20 -0.66 -16.41 16.71
CA ARG A 20 0.14 -17.61 16.37
C ARG A 20 1.32 -17.34 15.43
N GLN A 21 1.74 -16.09 15.30
CA GLN A 21 2.92 -15.78 14.50
C GLN A 21 4.17 -16.44 15.07
N SER A 22 5.14 -16.84 14.19
CA SER A 22 6.42 -17.43 14.61
C SER A 22 7.31 -16.43 15.38
N TYR A 23 7.10 -15.13 15.14
CA TYR A 23 7.65 -14.04 15.90
C TYR A 23 6.48 -13.26 16.52
N PRO A 24 6.31 -13.30 17.84
CA PRO A 24 5.18 -12.64 18.50
C PRO A 24 5.32 -11.10 18.41
N LEU A 25 4.20 -10.43 18.44
CA LEU A 25 4.14 -8.99 18.67
C LEU A 25 4.21 -8.71 20.17
N ASP A 26 4.71 -7.56 20.58
CA ASP A 26 4.68 -7.14 21.99
C ASP A 26 3.23 -6.86 22.42
N VAL A 27 2.47 -6.16 21.55
CA VAL A 27 1.07 -5.81 21.80
C VAL A 27 0.26 -5.78 20.51
N LEU A 28 -0.99 -6.17 20.58
CA LEU A 28 -2.00 -6.04 19.54
C LEU A 28 -3.11 -5.11 20.01
N TYR A 29 -3.14 -3.90 19.46
CA TYR A 29 -4.20 -2.92 19.72
C TYR A 29 -5.41 -3.17 18.81
N LEU A 30 -6.56 -3.34 19.43
CA LEU A 30 -7.87 -3.41 18.79
C LEU A 30 -8.53 -2.04 18.94
N ASN A 31 -8.36 -1.18 17.93
CA ASN A 31 -8.92 0.17 17.93
C ASN A 31 -10.41 0.10 17.60
N ILE A 32 -11.24 0.23 18.62
CA ILE A 32 -12.70 0.10 18.52
C ILE A 32 -13.32 1.45 18.84
N PRO A 33 -13.90 2.16 17.86
CA PRO A 33 -14.60 3.41 18.10
C PRO A 33 -15.85 3.22 18.97
N LEU A 34 -16.24 4.23 19.74
CA LEU A 34 -17.51 4.23 20.47
C LEU A 34 -18.70 4.04 19.53
N LYS A 35 -18.64 4.69 18.37
CA LYS A 35 -19.58 4.53 17.26
C LYS A 35 -18.85 4.60 15.94
N THR A 36 -19.32 3.84 14.95
CA THR A 36 -18.85 3.97 13.58
C THR A 36 -19.22 5.33 12.98
N MET A 37 -18.59 5.72 11.88
CA MET A 37 -19.00 6.93 11.12
C MET A 37 -20.49 6.91 10.71
N LYS A 38 -21.11 5.73 10.63
CA LYS A 38 -22.56 5.55 10.36
C LYS A 38 -23.41 5.47 11.63
N GLY A 39 -22.84 5.74 12.83
CA GLY A 39 -23.55 5.75 14.11
C GLY A 39 -23.82 4.38 14.72
N LYS A 40 -23.37 3.26 14.11
CA LYS A 40 -23.52 1.92 14.69
C LYS A 40 -22.60 1.75 15.89
N THR A 41 -23.06 1.07 16.93
CA THR A 41 -22.29 0.71 18.13
C THR A 41 -21.75 -0.71 18.03
N TYR A 42 -20.68 -0.98 18.78
CA TYR A 42 -20.09 -2.33 18.88
C TYR A 42 -20.70 -3.08 20.07
N ASN A 43 -20.94 -4.35 19.90
CA ASN A 43 -21.31 -5.27 20.96
C ASN A 43 -20.18 -6.28 21.16
N ILE A 44 -19.17 -5.90 21.95
CA ILE A 44 -18.05 -6.78 22.31
C ILE A 44 -18.35 -7.29 23.71
N GLN A 45 -18.37 -8.62 23.86
CA GLN A 45 -18.65 -9.30 25.13
C GLN A 45 -17.54 -8.99 26.14
N SER A 46 -17.88 -8.94 27.42
CA SER A 46 -16.94 -8.62 28.50
C SER A 46 -15.78 -9.62 28.62
N ASP A 47 -16.02 -10.88 28.25
CA ASP A 47 -15.06 -12.00 28.24
C ASP A 47 -14.29 -12.14 26.93
N PHE A 48 -14.50 -11.22 25.97
CA PHE A 48 -13.86 -11.28 24.64
C PHE A 48 -12.35 -11.46 24.69
N LEU A 49 -11.68 -10.86 25.67
CA LEU A 49 -10.20 -10.95 25.78
C LEU A 49 -9.73 -12.27 26.40
N GLU A 50 -10.55 -12.96 27.17
CA GLU A 50 -10.19 -14.19 27.88
C GLU A 50 -9.74 -15.29 26.91
N GLN A 51 -10.34 -15.33 25.71
CA GLN A 51 -9.94 -16.29 24.65
C GLN A 51 -8.50 -16.12 24.15
N PHE A 52 -7.86 -14.98 24.43
CA PHE A 52 -6.48 -14.68 24.00
C PHE A 52 -5.47 -14.74 25.16
N GLU A 53 -5.89 -15.17 26.34
CA GLU A 53 -4.99 -15.38 27.46
C GLU A 53 -3.98 -16.51 27.18
N GLY A 54 -2.80 -16.40 27.78
CA GLY A 54 -1.73 -17.40 27.62
C GLY A 54 -0.88 -17.25 26.36
N PHE A 55 -1.22 -16.34 25.44
CA PHE A 55 -0.33 -15.99 24.33
C PHE A 55 0.75 -14.98 24.75
N GLN A 56 1.89 -14.98 24.06
CA GLN A 56 2.98 -14.02 24.33
C GLN A 56 2.59 -12.59 23.95
N THR A 57 1.83 -12.43 22.87
CA THR A 57 1.33 -11.11 22.42
C THR A 57 0.20 -10.66 23.33
N LYS A 58 0.33 -9.50 23.95
CA LYS A 58 -0.76 -8.88 24.74
C LYS A 58 -1.81 -8.31 23.80
N VAL A 59 -3.10 -8.65 24.01
CA VAL A 59 -4.23 -8.03 23.29
C VAL A 59 -4.83 -6.92 24.15
N VAL A 60 -5.05 -5.75 23.56
CA VAL A 60 -5.60 -4.58 24.24
C VAL A 60 -6.74 -3.98 23.40
N ILE A 61 -7.94 -3.89 23.95
CA ILE A 61 -9.02 -3.10 23.37
C ILE A 61 -8.73 -1.63 23.67
N ASN A 62 -8.47 -0.85 22.62
CA ASN A 62 -8.35 0.59 22.68
C ASN A 62 -9.68 1.21 22.25
N GLN A 63 -10.47 1.67 23.21
CA GLN A 63 -11.74 2.33 22.94
C GLN A 63 -11.49 3.76 22.43
N CYS A 64 -11.73 3.99 21.14
CA CYS A 64 -11.50 5.27 20.49
C CYS A 64 -12.75 6.16 20.59
N VAL A 65 -12.56 7.44 20.93
CA VAL A 65 -13.67 8.41 21.00
C VAL A 65 -14.24 8.64 19.59
N LYS A 66 -13.39 8.65 18.55
CA LYS A 66 -13.75 8.98 17.17
C LYS A 66 -13.39 7.84 16.21
N ASP A 67 -14.28 7.58 15.26
CA ASP A 67 -13.98 6.77 14.08
C ASP A 67 -13.44 7.66 12.96
N TYR A 68 -12.22 7.41 12.53
CA TYR A 68 -11.56 8.09 11.41
C TYR A 68 -11.72 7.33 10.08
N GLY A 69 -12.60 6.33 10.02
CA GLY A 69 -12.71 5.41 8.90
C GLY A 69 -11.57 4.38 8.89
N PRO A 70 -11.13 3.90 7.73
CA PRO A 70 -10.10 2.85 7.64
C PRO A 70 -8.78 3.19 8.34
N ILE A 71 -8.39 4.46 8.43
CA ILE A 71 -7.17 4.89 9.13
C ILE A 71 -7.23 4.68 10.65
N THR A 72 -8.42 4.37 11.20
CA THR A 72 -8.59 3.99 12.62
C THR A 72 -7.77 2.75 12.99
N LYS A 73 -7.40 1.91 12.03
CA LYS A 73 -6.46 0.80 12.29
C LYS A 73 -5.06 1.25 12.72
N LEU A 74 -4.65 2.48 12.38
CA LEU A 74 -3.32 3.04 12.65
C LEU A 74 -3.36 4.19 13.67
N ALA A 75 -4.14 5.24 13.38
CA ALA A 75 -4.04 6.53 14.06
C ALA A 75 -4.16 6.46 15.59
N PRO A 76 -5.14 5.75 16.19
CA PRO A 76 -5.22 5.68 17.65
C PRO A 76 -4.05 4.94 18.31
N SER A 77 -3.48 3.93 17.65
CA SER A 77 -2.31 3.20 18.17
C SER A 77 -1.06 4.09 18.27
N LEU A 78 -0.93 5.08 17.38
CA LEU A 78 0.16 6.05 17.41
C LEU A 78 0.16 6.90 18.69
N SER A 79 -1.01 7.13 19.29
CA SER A 79 -1.13 7.88 20.55
C SER A 79 -0.75 7.04 21.77
N LEU A 80 -0.74 5.72 21.66
CA LEU A 80 -0.41 4.78 22.73
C LEU A 80 1.07 4.45 22.78
N GLU A 81 1.78 4.63 21.66
CA GLU A 81 3.19 4.33 21.53
C GLU A 81 4.02 5.62 21.63
N ASN A 82 4.94 5.67 22.59
CA ASN A 82 5.80 6.84 22.82
C ASN A 82 7.21 6.65 22.29
N ASP A 83 7.70 5.41 22.19
CA ASP A 83 9.03 5.12 21.68
C ASP A 83 9.08 5.37 20.16
N PRO A 84 9.90 6.33 19.68
CA PRO A 84 10.03 6.66 18.27
C PRO A 84 10.58 5.50 17.43
N ASP A 85 11.24 4.53 18.04
CA ASP A 85 11.81 3.36 17.36
C ASP A 85 10.85 2.19 17.26
N THR A 86 9.68 2.23 17.91
CA THR A 86 8.63 1.22 17.78
C THR A 86 8.16 1.10 16.34
N TYR A 87 8.02 -0.12 15.86
CA TYR A 87 7.37 -0.42 14.58
C TYR A 87 5.92 -0.83 14.81
N ILE A 88 5.01 -0.15 14.13
CA ILE A 88 3.57 -0.41 14.15
C ILE A 88 3.19 -1.15 12.87
N ILE A 89 2.63 -2.35 13.03
CA ILE A 89 2.18 -3.17 11.90
C ILE A 89 0.66 -3.11 11.85
N THR A 90 0.10 -2.64 10.74
CA THR A 90 -1.35 -2.61 10.53
C THR A 90 -1.82 -3.90 9.85
N PHE A 91 -2.95 -4.42 10.32
CA PHE A 91 -3.65 -5.56 9.72
C PHE A 91 -5.11 -5.16 9.45
N ASP A 92 -5.66 -5.61 8.33
CA ASP A 92 -7.10 -5.55 8.08
C ASP A 92 -7.82 -6.68 8.82
N ASP A 93 -9.13 -6.49 9.07
CA ASP A 93 -9.95 -7.41 9.86
C ASP A 93 -10.36 -8.68 9.10
N ASP A 94 -10.14 -8.72 7.78
CA ASP A 94 -10.58 -9.78 6.89
C ASP A 94 -9.44 -10.61 6.28
N ILE A 95 -8.22 -10.51 6.81
CA ILE A 95 -7.06 -11.26 6.35
C ILE A 95 -6.69 -12.38 7.33
N ILE A 96 -6.13 -13.45 6.80
CA ILE A 96 -5.53 -14.53 7.59
C ILE A 96 -4.02 -14.50 7.35
N PRO A 97 -3.22 -13.94 8.28
CA PRO A 97 -1.77 -13.94 8.14
C PRO A 97 -1.21 -15.34 8.37
N ARG A 98 -0.31 -15.78 7.48
CA ARG A 98 0.44 -17.02 7.69
C ARG A 98 1.48 -16.85 8.80
N ARG A 99 1.86 -17.95 9.42
CA ARG A 99 2.69 -18.00 10.63
C ARG A 99 3.99 -17.21 10.58
N ARG A 100 4.61 -17.02 9.41
CA ARG A 100 5.93 -16.36 9.27
C ARG A 100 5.84 -14.90 8.77
N LEU A 101 4.66 -14.31 8.71
CA LEU A 101 4.48 -12.97 8.15
C LEU A 101 5.24 -11.92 8.98
N VAL A 102 5.03 -11.89 10.30
CA VAL A 102 5.70 -10.91 11.19
C VAL A 102 7.22 -11.12 11.21
N GLU A 103 7.69 -12.37 11.23
CA GLU A 103 9.11 -12.69 11.12
C GLU A 103 9.73 -12.14 9.84
N THR A 104 9.03 -12.28 8.71
CA THR A 104 9.50 -11.77 7.42
C THR A 104 9.53 -10.24 7.40
N LEU A 105 8.48 -9.58 7.89
CA LEU A 105 8.46 -8.11 8.02
C LEU A 105 9.61 -7.61 8.88
N ARG A 106 9.85 -8.26 10.03
CA ARG A 106 10.97 -7.90 10.92
C ARG A 106 12.32 -7.97 10.21
N LYS A 107 12.58 -9.03 9.42
CA LYS A 107 13.80 -9.12 8.60
C LYS A 107 13.90 -7.97 7.63
N LYS A 108 12.81 -7.65 6.94
CA LYS A 108 12.76 -6.55 5.96
C LYS A 108 12.91 -5.16 6.62
N ILE A 109 12.42 -4.97 7.83
CA ILE A 109 12.63 -3.76 8.62
C ILE A 109 14.13 -3.55 8.92
N ILE A 110 14.84 -4.64 9.27
CA ILE A 110 16.28 -4.61 9.54
C ILE A 110 17.08 -4.35 8.25
N GLU A 111 16.68 -4.93 7.13
CA GLU A 111 17.30 -4.74 5.81
C GLU A 111 17.08 -3.30 5.26
N HIS A 112 15.95 -2.70 5.60
CA HIS A 112 15.51 -1.39 5.06
C HIS A 112 15.10 -0.42 6.18
N PRO A 113 16.01 -0.03 7.08
CA PRO A 113 15.68 0.88 8.17
C PRO A 113 15.19 2.23 7.63
N GLY A 114 14.26 2.85 8.35
CA GLY A 114 13.75 4.18 7.99
C GLY A 114 12.77 4.21 6.82
N LYS A 115 12.26 3.07 6.35
CA LYS A 115 11.27 2.97 5.28
C LYS A 115 9.94 2.43 5.77
N CYS A 116 8.84 2.91 5.16
CA CYS A 116 7.55 2.28 5.26
C CYS A 116 7.52 1.05 4.34
N LEU A 117 7.16 -0.12 4.88
CA LEU A 117 7.23 -1.41 4.19
C LEU A 117 5.86 -2.06 4.10
N GLY A 118 5.48 -2.53 2.93
CA GLY A 118 4.26 -3.30 2.70
C GLY A 118 4.44 -4.36 1.63
N PHE A 119 3.48 -5.26 1.48
CA PHE A 119 3.56 -6.34 0.48
C PHE A 119 3.09 -5.92 -0.90
N SER A 120 2.37 -4.81 -1.01
CA SER A 120 1.90 -4.28 -2.26
C SER A 120 1.86 -2.76 -2.24
N GLY A 121 1.91 -2.18 -3.40
CA GLY A 121 1.88 -0.75 -3.58
C GLY A 121 1.77 -0.39 -5.05
N GLY A 122 1.99 0.84 -5.38
CA GLY A 122 1.93 1.26 -6.77
C GLY A 122 2.64 2.57 -7.02
N CYS A 123 2.70 2.91 -8.28
CA CYS A 123 3.23 4.16 -8.76
C CYS A 123 2.47 4.60 -10.01
N LYS A 124 2.58 5.89 -10.33
CA LYS A 124 1.97 6.45 -11.53
C LYS A 124 2.61 5.82 -12.77
N GLY A 125 1.77 5.30 -13.67
CA GLY A 125 2.19 4.87 -15.01
C GLY A 125 2.44 6.05 -15.96
N HIS A 126 3.16 5.80 -17.04
CA HIS A 126 3.45 6.83 -18.06
C HIS A 126 2.27 7.18 -18.96
N PHE A 127 1.24 6.34 -19.00
CA PHE A 127 0.02 6.59 -19.78
C PHE A 127 -1.06 7.21 -18.91
N PRO A 128 -1.87 8.16 -19.43
CA PRO A 128 -2.85 8.92 -18.67
C PRO A 128 -3.98 8.06 -18.06
N PHE A 129 -4.04 6.76 -18.37
CA PHE A 129 -5.08 5.84 -17.89
C PHE A 129 -4.54 4.66 -17.07
N PHE A 130 -3.22 4.57 -16.81
CA PHE A 130 -2.65 3.44 -16.11
C PHE A 130 -1.87 3.90 -14.88
N PHE A 131 -2.32 3.47 -13.70
CA PHE A 131 -1.46 3.32 -12.54
C PHE A 131 -0.96 1.87 -12.51
N GLN A 132 0.29 1.68 -12.16
CA GLN A 132 0.86 0.35 -12.03
C GLN A 132 0.74 -0.10 -10.59
N LEU A 133 -0.10 -1.11 -10.34
CA LEU A 133 -0.09 -1.85 -9.09
C LEU A 133 1.08 -2.84 -9.12
N ILE A 134 1.83 -2.88 -8.04
CA ILE A 134 2.94 -3.81 -7.84
C ILE A 134 2.45 -4.86 -6.86
N PHE A 135 2.05 -6.00 -7.42
CA PHE A 135 1.71 -7.21 -6.69
C PHE A 135 2.74 -8.29 -7.01
N ASP A 136 2.94 -9.23 -6.11
CA ASP A 136 3.77 -10.42 -6.31
C ASP A 136 5.16 -10.09 -6.87
N ASN A 137 5.79 -9.07 -6.31
CA ASN A 137 7.10 -8.64 -6.75
C ASN A 137 8.16 -9.63 -6.23
N THR A 138 9.11 -10.00 -7.08
CA THR A 138 10.26 -10.83 -6.69
C THR A 138 11.39 -10.04 -6.05
N LYS A 139 11.33 -8.70 -6.11
CA LYS A 139 12.36 -7.78 -5.58
C LYS A 139 11.71 -6.65 -4.82
N ASP A 140 12.39 -6.19 -3.77
CA ASP A 140 12.03 -4.98 -3.06
C ASP A 140 12.03 -3.79 -4.02
N THR A 141 10.94 -3.01 -4.03
CA THR A 141 10.73 -1.96 -5.04
C THR A 141 10.14 -0.72 -4.38
N TYR A 142 10.70 0.45 -4.63
CA TYR A 142 10.13 1.71 -4.22
C TYR A 142 8.79 1.96 -4.91
N VAL A 143 7.86 2.55 -4.15
CA VAL A 143 6.50 2.84 -4.61
C VAL A 143 6.05 4.23 -4.16
N ASP A 144 5.12 4.83 -4.91
CA ASP A 144 4.53 6.11 -4.54
C ASP A 144 3.49 5.96 -3.41
N TRP A 145 2.76 4.86 -3.40
CA TRP A 145 1.84 4.53 -2.30
C TRP A 145 1.94 3.05 -1.93
N ILE A 146 1.71 2.75 -0.66
CA ILE A 146 1.57 1.39 -0.13
C ILE A 146 0.09 1.07 -0.03
N GLN A 147 -0.29 -0.16 -0.38
CA GLN A 147 -1.64 -0.65 -0.16
C GLN A 147 -1.76 -1.31 1.22
N GLY A 148 -2.57 -0.72 2.09
CA GLY A 148 -2.85 -1.20 3.44
C GLY A 148 -3.75 -2.43 3.50
N VAL A 149 -4.39 -2.79 2.39
CA VAL A 149 -5.28 -3.95 2.26
C VAL A 149 -4.63 -5.29 2.63
N HIS A 150 -3.33 -5.31 2.76
CA HIS A 150 -2.60 -6.50 3.18
C HIS A 150 -2.02 -6.31 4.58
N VAL A 151 -0.80 -5.84 4.68
CA VAL A 151 -0.12 -5.54 5.93
C VAL A 151 0.94 -4.49 5.65
N VAL A 152 1.06 -3.51 6.52
CA VAL A 152 2.08 -2.45 6.39
C VAL A 152 2.77 -2.23 7.71
N ALA A 153 4.10 -2.09 7.67
CA ALA A 153 4.93 -1.73 8.80
C ALA A 153 5.36 -0.26 8.70
N TYR A 154 5.11 0.48 9.75
CA TYR A 154 5.45 1.88 9.93
C TYR A 154 6.34 2.06 11.15
N LYS A 155 7.34 2.94 11.10
CA LYS A 155 8.06 3.36 12.30
C LYS A 155 7.27 4.47 12.99
N ARG A 156 7.18 4.43 14.32
CA ARG A 156 6.44 5.44 15.12
C ARG A 156 6.91 6.87 14.82
N SER A 157 8.22 7.06 14.67
CA SER A 157 8.82 8.36 14.35
C SER A 157 8.42 8.98 13.01
N PHE A 158 7.78 8.23 12.11
CA PHE A 158 7.25 8.78 10.86
C PHE A 158 6.08 9.74 11.07
N PHE A 159 5.40 9.62 12.22
CA PHE A 159 4.16 10.33 12.55
C PHE A 159 4.40 11.28 13.73
N THR A 160 4.87 12.48 13.42
CA THR A 160 5.13 13.52 14.42
C THR A 160 3.90 14.35 14.75
N ASP A 161 2.92 14.38 13.84
CA ASP A 161 1.69 15.16 13.94
C ASP A 161 0.50 14.27 13.56
N LEU A 162 -0.23 13.81 14.57
CA LEU A 162 -1.35 12.91 14.40
C LEU A 162 -2.57 13.63 13.80
N GLU A 163 -2.81 14.89 14.20
CA GLU A 163 -3.93 15.67 13.65
C GLU A 163 -3.74 15.90 12.16
N HIS A 164 -2.53 16.26 11.76
CA HIS A 164 -2.18 16.41 10.35
C HIS A 164 -2.30 15.08 9.58
N LEU A 165 -1.93 13.94 10.18
CA LEU A 165 -2.10 12.63 9.52
C LEU A 165 -3.58 12.35 9.22
N VAL A 166 -4.48 12.49 10.21
CA VAL A 166 -5.89 12.15 10.04
C VAL A 166 -6.66 13.15 9.19
N SER A 167 -6.17 14.38 9.08
CA SER A 167 -6.73 15.44 8.24
C SER A 167 -5.98 15.64 6.91
N PHE A 168 -4.95 14.83 6.63
CA PHE A 168 -4.14 15.00 5.42
C PHE A 168 -5.00 14.98 4.16
N GLY A 169 -4.94 16.07 3.41
CA GLY A 169 -5.73 16.28 2.19
C GLY A 169 -7.16 16.78 2.41
N ASP A 170 -7.56 17.13 3.66
CA ASP A 170 -8.88 17.67 3.93
C ASP A 170 -9.09 19.10 3.39
N ASP A 171 -8.00 19.80 3.08
CA ASP A 171 -7.94 21.10 2.40
C ASP A 171 -7.93 21.01 0.88
N THR A 172 -8.00 19.79 0.33
CA THR A 172 -7.93 19.51 -1.11
C THR A 172 -9.29 19.13 -1.69
N PRO A 173 -9.47 19.20 -3.02
CA PRO A 173 -10.67 18.68 -3.70
C PRO A 173 -10.90 17.17 -3.50
N LEU A 174 -9.96 16.47 -2.88
CA LEU A 174 -9.98 15.03 -2.67
C LEU A 174 -10.49 14.63 -1.27
N LYS A 175 -10.85 15.56 -0.40
CA LYS A 175 -11.24 15.34 0.99
C LYS A 175 -12.15 14.13 1.17
N GLU A 176 -13.31 14.11 0.50
CA GLU A 176 -14.28 13.03 0.65
C GLU A 176 -13.76 11.67 0.17
N LYS A 177 -12.88 11.67 -0.85
CA LYS A 177 -12.28 10.46 -1.40
C LYS A 177 -11.22 9.89 -0.47
N LEU A 178 -10.41 10.75 0.14
CA LEU A 178 -9.32 10.36 1.04
C LEU A 178 -9.81 9.81 2.38
N VAL A 179 -11.03 10.12 2.81
CA VAL A 179 -11.62 9.54 4.03
C VAL A 179 -11.66 8.02 3.97
N PHE A 180 -11.98 7.44 2.79
CA PHE A 180 -12.09 6.00 2.59
C PHE A 180 -10.89 5.38 1.86
N ASN A 181 -9.88 6.20 1.50
CA ASN A 181 -8.64 5.78 0.85
C ASN A 181 -7.44 6.06 1.78
N ASP A 182 -7.41 5.37 2.91
CA ASP A 182 -6.35 5.50 3.91
C ASP A 182 -4.97 5.20 3.33
N ASP A 183 -4.86 4.29 2.37
CA ASP A 183 -3.63 3.97 1.64
C ASP A 183 -2.99 5.22 1.04
N HIS A 184 -3.79 6.02 0.34
CA HIS A 184 -3.32 7.27 -0.27
C HIS A 184 -3.18 8.40 0.75
N ARG A 185 -4.05 8.49 1.77
CA ARG A 185 -3.93 9.48 2.84
C ARG A 185 -2.61 9.31 3.60
N ILE A 186 -2.32 8.08 4.05
CA ILE A 186 -1.09 7.76 4.76
C ILE A 186 0.12 7.93 3.85
N SER A 187 0.07 7.41 2.62
CA SER A 187 1.19 7.50 1.68
C SER A 187 1.50 8.93 1.27
N GLY A 188 0.48 9.77 1.08
CA GLY A 188 0.63 11.20 0.83
C GLY A 188 1.27 11.94 2.01
N TYR A 189 0.81 11.65 3.23
CA TYR A 189 1.43 12.17 4.44
C TYR A 189 2.92 11.77 4.54
N LEU A 190 3.24 10.49 4.34
CA LEU A 190 4.63 10.01 4.35
C LEU A 190 5.46 10.67 3.25
N ALA A 191 4.88 10.88 2.05
CA ALA A 191 5.54 11.60 0.96
C ALA A 191 5.88 13.04 1.34
N SER A 192 4.95 13.76 1.98
CA SER A 192 5.18 15.14 2.43
C SER A 192 6.28 15.26 3.49
N LYS A 193 6.62 14.16 4.16
CA LYS A 193 7.72 14.06 5.13
C LYS A 193 8.97 13.41 4.53
N ASN A 194 9.03 13.20 3.23
CA ASN A 194 10.13 12.51 2.52
C ASN A 194 10.43 11.10 3.07
N ILE A 195 9.43 10.40 3.61
CA ILE A 195 9.56 9.03 4.11
C ILE A 195 9.44 8.06 2.92
N PRO A 196 10.48 7.25 2.62
CA PRO A 196 10.41 6.31 1.53
C PRO A 196 9.41 5.18 1.79
N ARG A 197 8.72 4.76 0.75
CA ARG A 197 7.77 3.65 0.76
C ARG A 197 8.27 2.56 -0.16
N MET A 198 8.21 1.31 0.31
CA MET A 198 8.76 0.17 -0.41
C MET A 198 7.80 -1.02 -0.36
N SER A 199 7.49 -1.58 -1.52
CA SER A 199 6.86 -2.89 -1.63
C SER A 199 7.94 -3.96 -1.51
N ILE A 200 7.84 -4.83 -0.51
CA ILE A 200 8.80 -5.91 -0.29
C ILE A 200 8.58 -7.05 -1.28
N GLY A 201 9.69 -7.60 -1.79
CA GLY A 201 9.71 -8.59 -2.84
C GLY A 201 9.33 -10.00 -2.37
N HIS A 202 8.04 -10.24 -2.24
CA HIS A 202 7.50 -11.56 -1.90
C HIS A 202 6.15 -11.77 -2.58
N ASN A 203 5.82 -13.03 -2.89
CA ASN A 203 4.48 -13.38 -3.30
C ASN A 203 3.54 -13.24 -2.09
N ILE A 204 2.59 -12.31 -2.16
CA ILE A 204 1.66 -12.05 -1.07
C ILE A 204 0.86 -13.29 -0.66
N LYS A 205 0.56 -14.20 -1.59
CA LYS A 205 -0.16 -15.45 -1.32
C LYS A 205 0.61 -16.40 -0.41
N ASP A 206 1.94 -16.22 -0.31
CA ASP A 206 2.76 -17.01 0.62
C ASP A 206 2.61 -16.53 2.07
N PHE A 207 2.00 -15.36 2.29
CA PHE A 207 1.88 -14.73 3.60
C PHE A 207 0.46 -14.43 4.07
N LEU A 208 -0.52 -14.35 3.15
CA LEU A 208 -1.88 -13.93 3.49
C LEU A 208 -2.94 -14.71 2.71
N TYR A 209 -4.10 -14.91 3.35
CA TYR A 209 -5.36 -15.28 2.71
C TYR A 209 -6.43 -14.25 3.05
N LYS A 210 -7.28 -13.91 2.09
CA LYS A 210 -8.46 -13.11 2.32
C LYS A 210 -9.63 -14.00 2.74
N GLN A 211 -10.35 -13.61 3.79
CA GLN A 211 -11.55 -14.35 4.23
C GLN A 211 -12.70 -14.09 3.25
N LYS A 212 -13.41 -15.14 2.83
CA LYS A 212 -14.50 -15.03 1.84
C LYS A 212 -15.77 -14.40 2.44
N GLU A 213 -15.98 -14.56 3.74
CA GLU A 213 -17.19 -14.18 4.45
C GLU A 213 -17.31 -12.66 4.66
N SER A 214 -16.22 -11.93 4.59
CA SER A 214 -16.17 -10.47 4.79
C SER A 214 -16.69 -9.62 3.63
N GLN A 215 -17.15 -10.23 2.55
CA GLN A 215 -17.39 -9.53 1.29
C GLN A 215 -18.70 -8.76 1.19
N SER A 216 -19.65 -8.90 2.15
CA SER A 216 -20.97 -8.24 2.04
C SER A 216 -20.90 -6.71 2.05
N ASP A 217 -19.99 -6.10 2.83
CA ASP A 217 -19.83 -4.66 2.99
C ASP A 217 -18.47 -4.12 2.58
N ALA A 218 -17.70 -4.90 1.80
CA ALA A 218 -16.38 -4.48 1.36
C ALA A 218 -16.46 -3.22 0.49
N LEU A 219 -15.60 -2.23 0.77
CA LEU A 219 -15.41 -1.04 -0.07
C LEU A 219 -15.14 -1.42 -1.54
N SER A 220 -14.56 -2.60 -1.78
CA SER A 220 -14.28 -3.17 -3.10
C SER A 220 -15.52 -3.44 -3.97
N LYS A 221 -16.75 -3.45 -3.42
CA LYS A 221 -17.98 -3.56 -4.23
C LYS A 221 -18.30 -2.32 -5.07
N ARG A 222 -17.61 -1.21 -4.83
CA ARG A 222 -17.73 0.04 -5.63
C ARG A 222 -16.76 0.09 -6.81
N HIS A 223 -16.40 -1.05 -7.42
CA HIS A 223 -15.27 -1.21 -8.32
C HIS A 223 -15.06 -0.13 -9.40
N ALA A 224 -16.10 0.30 -10.10
CA ALA A 224 -15.93 1.28 -11.20
C ALA A 224 -15.60 2.69 -10.68
N SER A 225 -16.25 3.13 -9.58
CA SER A 225 -15.96 4.43 -8.96
C SER A 225 -14.61 4.45 -8.26
N LEU A 226 -14.19 3.34 -7.65
CA LEU A 226 -12.92 3.24 -6.95
C LEU A 226 -11.71 3.42 -7.87
N ILE A 227 -11.72 2.81 -9.06
CA ILE A 227 -10.63 2.96 -10.04
C ILE A 227 -10.50 4.44 -10.43
N GLN A 228 -11.61 5.13 -10.68
CA GLN A 228 -11.59 6.55 -11.03
C GLN A 228 -11.16 7.42 -9.85
N GLU A 229 -11.55 7.06 -8.62
CA GLU A 229 -11.14 7.74 -7.40
C GLU A 229 -9.63 7.63 -7.19
N HIS A 230 -9.06 6.42 -7.27
CA HIS A 230 -7.62 6.17 -7.21
C HIS A 230 -6.87 6.97 -8.27
N TYR A 231 -7.36 6.95 -9.51
CA TYR A 231 -6.76 7.72 -10.60
C TYR A 231 -6.71 9.22 -10.29
N ASN A 232 -7.80 9.81 -9.80
CA ASN A 232 -7.87 11.23 -9.46
C ASN A 232 -6.90 11.59 -8.33
N ILE A 233 -6.77 10.72 -7.31
CA ILE A 233 -5.85 10.93 -6.20
C ILE A 233 -4.39 10.86 -6.69
N ILE A 234 -4.04 9.84 -7.46
CA ILE A 234 -2.70 9.65 -8.02
C ILE A 234 -2.32 10.83 -8.91
N LYS A 235 -3.25 11.28 -9.76
CA LYS A 235 -3.05 12.44 -10.62
C LYS A 235 -2.74 13.68 -9.79
N TYR A 236 -3.61 14.03 -8.84
CA TYR A 236 -3.45 15.20 -7.99
C TYR A 236 -2.14 15.17 -7.19
N PHE A 237 -1.84 14.05 -6.50
CA PHE A 237 -0.60 13.92 -5.73
C PHE A 237 0.65 13.96 -6.61
N SER A 238 0.55 13.56 -7.86
CA SER A 238 1.65 13.71 -8.82
C SER A 238 1.81 15.17 -9.29
N GLU A 239 0.72 15.90 -9.48
CA GLU A 239 0.73 17.31 -9.90
C GLU A 239 1.34 18.22 -8.83
N ILE A 240 1.09 17.92 -7.55
CA ILE A 240 1.69 18.65 -6.42
C ILE A 240 3.03 18.09 -5.96
N GLY A 241 3.62 17.14 -6.69
CA GLY A 241 4.96 16.62 -6.45
C GLY A 241 5.10 15.63 -5.29
N LEU A 242 4.00 15.06 -4.75
CA LEU A 242 4.07 14.03 -3.70
C LEU A 242 4.38 12.65 -4.26
N TYR A 243 3.90 12.33 -5.46
CA TYR A 243 4.14 11.06 -6.12
C TYR A 243 5.09 11.25 -7.29
N HIS A 244 6.20 10.53 -7.27
CA HIS A 244 7.29 10.66 -8.24
C HIS A 244 7.42 9.39 -9.09
N LEU A 245 7.63 9.57 -10.40
CA LEU A 245 7.64 8.50 -11.41
C LEU A 245 8.86 7.55 -11.37
N ASN A 246 9.85 7.80 -10.51
CA ASN A 246 11.19 7.25 -10.73
C ASN A 246 11.32 5.72 -10.58
N SER A 247 10.47 5.06 -9.78
CA SER A 247 10.62 3.62 -9.51
C SER A 247 9.94 2.69 -10.52
N CYS A 248 8.95 3.19 -11.29
CA CYS A 248 8.16 2.36 -12.21
C CYS A 248 8.49 2.51 -13.69
N VAL A 249 9.41 3.41 -14.04
CA VAL A 249 9.77 3.73 -15.44
C VAL A 249 10.20 2.49 -16.23
N TYR A 250 10.97 1.60 -15.62
CA TYR A 250 11.52 0.42 -16.29
C TYR A 250 10.43 -0.56 -16.81
N ARG A 251 9.38 -0.80 -16.01
CA ARG A 251 8.34 -1.75 -16.44
C ARG A 251 7.43 -1.16 -17.50
N SER A 252 7.08 0.11 -17.38
CA SER A 252 6.25 0.79 -18.40
C SER A 252 6.94 0.87 -19.75
N VAL A 253 8.26 1.13 -19.75
CA VAL A 253 9.07 1.13 -20.98
C VAL A 253 9.17 -0.27 -21.57
N PHE A 254 9.32 -1.31 -20.75
CA PHE A 254 9.35 -2.69 -21.22
C PHE A 254 8.03 -3.11 -21.88
N PHE A 255 6.88 -2.81 -21.26
CA PHE A 255 5.56 -3.07 -21.85
C PHE A 255 5.33 -2.28 -23.13
N LEU A 256 5.73 -1.00 -23.17
CA LEU A 256 5.64 -0.20 -24.38
C LEU A 256 6.51 -0.78 -25.50
N SER A 257 7.70 -1.25 -25.17
CA SER A 257 8.59 -1.93 -26.11
C SER A 257 7.97 -3.20 -26.67
N ILE A 258 7.31 -4.00 -25.84
CA ILE A 258 6.59 -5.22 -26.30
C ILE A 258 5.43 -4.85 -27.24
N ILE A 259 4.64 -3.81 -26.89
CA ILE A 259 3.53 -3.36 -27.74
C ILE A 259 4.04 -2.85 -29.08
N ILE A 260 5.08 -2.04 -29.10
CA ILE A 260 5.70 -1.51 -30.32
C ILE A 260 6.27 -2.64 -31.16
N PHE A 261 6.99 -3.59 -30.51
CA PHE A 261 7.58 -4.73 -31.22
C PHE A 261 6.51 -5.64 -31.79
N GLY A 262 5.44 -5.93 -31.02
CA GLY A 262 4.29 -6.71 -31.49
C GLY A 262 3.55 -6.02 -32.63
N SER A 263 3.33 -4.71 -32.53
CA SER A 263 2.71 -3.92 -33.61
C SER A 263 3.57 -3.89 -34.86
N GLY A 264 4.89 -3.81 -34.70
CA GLY A 264 5.84 -3.87 -35.81
C GLY A 264 5.85 -5.22 -36.54
N ILE A 265 5.75 -6.32 -35.78
CA ILE A 265 5.63 -7.66 -36.35
C ILE A 265 4.33 -7.78 -37.17
N ILE A 266 3.21 -7.32 -36.61
CA ILE A 266 1.91 -7.34 -37.31
C ILE A 266 2.01 -6.49 -38.59
N LEU A 267 2.56 -5.28 -38.52
CA LEU A 267 2.74 -4.40 -39.67
C LEU A 267 3.66 -5.04 -40.72
N PHE A 268 4.73 -5.71 -40.28
CA PHE A 268 5.65 -6.45 -41.18
C PHE A 268 4.88 -7.53 -42.00
N PHE A 269 4.06 -8.30 -41.34
CA PHE A 269 3.25 -9.32 -42.02
C PHE A 269 2.18 -8.71 -42.95
N LEU A 270 1.52 -7.63 -42.51
CA LEU A 270 0.50 -6.94 -43.31
C LEU A 270 1.09 -6.23 -44.55
N THR A 271 2.32 -5.70 -44.43
CA THR A 271 2.98 -4.98 -45.54
C THR A 271 3.91 -5.87 -46.36
N ARG A 272 3.90 -7.20 -46.13
CA ARG A 272 4.78 -8.17 -46.80
C ARG A 272 6.27 -7.77 -46.73
N GLY A 273 6.68 -7.15 -45.65
CA GLY A 273 8.09 -6.81 -45.42
C GLY A 273 8.62 -5.65 -46.27
N HIS A 274 7.78 -4.71 -46.69
CA HIS A 274 8.24 -3.58 -47.50
C HIS A 274 9.38 -2.79 -46.82
N PRO A 275 10.55 -2.58 -47.48
CA PRO A 275 11.76 -2.10 -46.84
C PRO A 275 11.66 -0.72 -46.19
N VAL A 276 10.75 0.14 -46.64
CA VAL A 276 10.53 1.48 -46.09
C VAL A 276 9.94 1.37 -44.66
N TYR A 277 8.98 0.47 -44.44
CA TYR A 277 8.34 0.30 -43.12
C TYR A 277 9.27 -0.37 -42.12
N ILE A 278 10.13 -1.28 -42.60
CA ILE A 278 11.16 -1.92 -41.74
C ILE A 278 12.15 -0.88 -41.26
N ARG A 279 12.67 0.01 -42.14
CA ARG A 279 13.59 1.08 -41.76
C ARG A 279 12.95 2.06 -40.76
N PHE A 280 11.73 2.48 -41.02
CA PHE A 280 10.98 3.37 -40.12
C PHE A 280 10.81 2.74 -38.74
N PHE A 281 10.38 1.47 -38.67
CA PHE A 281 10.22 0.74 -37.43
C PHE A 281 11.53 0.60 -36.65
N LEU A 282 12.62 0.21 -37.30
CA LEU A 282 13.95 0.10 -36.69
C LEU A 282 14.43 1.45 -36.16
N SER A 283 14.24 2.55 -36.90
CA SER A 283 14.59 3.89 -36.45
C SER A 283 13.81 4.29 -35.19
N LEU A 284 12.51 3.99 -35.11
CA LEU A 284 11.67 4.26 -33.95
C LEU A 284 12.14 3.48 -32.73
N VAL A 285 12.48 2.20 -32.90
CA VAL A 285 13.01 1.34 -31.83
C VAL A 285 14.35 1.90 -31.30
N ILE A 286 15.25 2.32 -32.17
CA ILE A 286 16.54 2.91 -31.78
C ILE A 286 16.34 4.20 -30.99
N ILE A 287 15.42 5.09 -31.41
CA ILE A 287 15.12 6.33 -30.70
C ILE A 287 14.61 6.05 -29.30
N ILE A 288 13.71 5.07 -29.16
CA ILE A 288 13.14 4.69 -27.85
C ILE A 288 14.24 4.12 -26.94
N ILE A 289 15.07 3.21 -27.44
CA ILE A 289 16.17 2.60 -26.66
C ILE A 289 17.18 3.68 -26.23
N THR A 290 17.57 4.57 -27.13
CA THR A 290 18.53 5.63 -26.84
C THR A 290 17.97 6.63 -25.81
N GLY A 291 16.70 7.01 -25.96
CA GLY A 291 16.00 7.87 -24.98
C GLY A 291 15.93 7.26 -23.59
N CYS A 292 15.70 5.94 -23.51
CA CYS A 292 15.72 5.19 -22.25
C CYS A 292 17.12 5.14 -21.61
N CYS A 293 18.18 4.92 -22.41
CA CYS A 293 19.55 4.85 -21.91
C CYS A 293 20.05 6.20 -21.38
N VAL A 294 19.75 7.31 -22.06
CA VAL A 294 20.12 8.67 -21.62
C VAL A 294 19.42 9.02 -20.30
N ARG A 295 18.14 8.70 -20.17
CA ARG A 295 17.37 8.97 -18.96
C ARG A 295 17.83 8.15 -17.76
N ASN A 296 18.26 6.90 -17.99
CA ASN A 296 18.85 6.04 -16.95
C ASN A 296 20.15 6.60 -16.41
N LYS A 297 21.01 7.15 -17.28
CA LYS A 297 22.26 7.77 -16.86
C LYS A 297 22.00 8.99 -15.97
N LEU A 298 21.04 9.83 -16.34
CA LEU A 298 20.61 10.98 -15.53
C LEU A 298 20.03 10.59 -14.18
N ALA A 299 19.24 9.50 -14.10
CA ALA A 299 18.68 9.02 -12.83
C ALA A 299 19.76 8.50 -11.87
N LEU A 300 20.76 7.78 -12.39
CA LEU A 300 21.90 7.29 -11.60
C LEU A 300 22.81 8.44 -11.11
N GLU A 301 22.98 9.49 -11.90
CA GLU A 301 23.74 10.69 -11.50
C GLU A 301 23.01 11.49 -10.39
N VAL A 302 21.68 11.53 -10.38
CA VAL A 302 20.89 12.16 -9.31
C VAL A 302 20.93 11.31 -8.03
N GLU A 303 20.86 9.98 -8.10
CA GLU A 303 21.02 9.11 -6.91
C GLU A 303 22.40 9.25 -6.28
N SER A 304 23.47 9.36 -7.09
CA SER A 304 24.83 9.55 -6.57
C SER A 304 25.10 10.94 -5.98
N SER A 305 24.25 11.93 -6.23
CA SER A 305 24.35 13.28 -5.66
C SER A 305 23.56 13.47 -4.37
N ILE A 306 22.78 12.48 -3.94
CA ILE A 306 21.93 12.50 -2.73
C ILE A 306 22.52 11.59 -1.62
N THR A 307 23.49 10.75 -1.96
CA THR A 307 24.30 9.96 -1.00
C THR A 307 25.56 10.73 -0.58
#